data_53eca0e9975e46cfe1a5a79c0f884327
#
_entry.id   53eca0e9975e46cfe1a5a79c0f884327
#
_cell.length_a   1.000
_cell.length_b   1.000
_cell.length_c   1.000
_cell.angle_alpha   90.00
_cell.angle_beta   90.00
_cell.angle_gamma   90.00
#
_symmetry.space_group_name_H-M   'P 1'
#
loop_
_entity.id
_entity.type
_entity.pdbx_description
1 polymer ?
#
loop_
_entity_poly.entity_id
_entity_poly.type
_entity_poly.pdbx_seq_one_letter_code
_entity_poly.pdbx_strand_id
1 'polypeptide(L)'
;LIAIKSKEGLDELFATAKELKKSIYGNRIVLFAPLYIGNYCINNCKYCGFRSTLNTTVRHTLSQQELEDEIVALENEGHKRLILVYGEHPKYTPEFIAQTVKTAYSVKSGNGEIRRVNINAAPLDVEGFRTVKEAGIGTFQVFQETYHEETYAKYHPAGTPKGDYHWRLHAMDRAFEGGIDDMGSG
;
A
#
# COMPACT_ATOMS: atom_id res chain seq x y z
N LEU A 1 15.93 -3.32 20.39
CA LEU A 1 15.88 -2.07 19.63
C LEU A 1 14.95 -1.03 20.27
N ILE A 2 13.66 -1.34 20.50
CA ILE A 2 12.66 -0.39 21.07
C ILE A 2 13.05 0.14 22.45
N ALA A 3 13.83 -0.61 23.23
CA ALA A 3 14.27 -0.23 24.56
C ALA A 3 15.55 0.65 24.60
N ILE A 4 16.17 0.93 23.46
CA ILE A 4 17.37 1.77 23.38
C ILE A 4 17.00 3.21 23.72
N LYS A 5 17.63 3.75 24.77
CA LYS A 5 17.41 5.14 25.22
C LYS A 5 18.72 5.95 25.32
N SER A 6 19.87 5.28 25.28
CA SER A 6 21.17 5.98 25.32
C SER A 6 21.58 6.45 23.93
N LYS A 7 22.37 7.51 23.88
CA LYS A 7 22.93 8.02 22.63
C LYS A 7 23.88 7.00 21.99
N GLU A 8 24.71 6.37 22.80
CA GLU A 8 25.66 5.34 22.35
C GLU A 8 24.94 4.16 21.70
N GLY A 9 23.84 3.68 22.29
CA GLY A 9 23.03 2.60 21.72
C GLY A 9 22.34 3.00 20.41
N LEU A 10 21.91 4.25 20.27
CA LEU A 10 21.37 4.77 19.01
C LEU A 10 22.44 4.90 17.93
N ASP A 11 23.64 5.37 18.28
CA ASP A 11 24.76 5.49 17.34
C ASP A 11 25.21 4.11 16.84
N GLU A 12 25.26 3.10 17.72
CA GLU A 12 25.52 1.70 17.35
C GLU A 12 24.43 1.14 16.42
N LEU A 13 23.15 1.40 16.74
CA LEU A 13 22.03 1.00 15.90
C LEU A 13 22.13 1.59 14.48
N PHE A 14 22.41 2.89 14.39
CA PHE A 14 22.54 3.56 13.09
C PHE A 14 23.76 3.07 12.30
N ALA A 15 24.89 2.83 12.97
CA ALA A 15 26.07 2.28 12.33
C ALA A 15 25.80 0.89 11.77
N THR A 16 25.19 0.00 12.55
CA THR A 16 24.85 -1.36 12.14
C THR A 16 23.82 -1.35 10.99
N ALA A 17 22.78 -0.52 11.06
CA ALA A 17 21.79 -0.38 10.00
C ALA A 17 22.43 0.11 8.69
N LYS A 18 23.35 1.06 8.77
CA LYS A 18 24.11 1.57 7.61
C LYS A 18 24.98 0.49 6.98
N GLU A 19 25.70 -0.27 7.79
CA GLU A 19 26.55 -1.38 7.29
C GLU A 19 25.70 -2.46 6.63
N LEU A 20 24.62 -2.87 7.26
CA LEU A 20 23.68 -3.86 6.70
C LEU A 20 23.09 -3.38 5.39
N LYS A 21 22.58 -2.14 5.35
CA LYS A 21 22.07 -1.53 4.11
C LYS A 21 23.13 -1.53 3.02
N LYS A 22 24.37 -1.16 3.37
CA LYS A 22 25.46 -1.08 2.40
C LYS A 22 25.89 -2.46 1.90
N SER A 23 25.89 -3.48 2.74
CA SER A 23 26.23 -4.86 2.36
C SER A 23 25.21 -5.46 1.38
N ILE A 24 23.91 -5.15 1.56
CA ILE A 24 22.81 -5.71 0.74
C ILE A 24 22.61 -4.89 -0.54
N TYR A 25 22.56 -3.57 -0.43
CA TYR A 25 22.13 -2.67 -1.52
C TYR A 25 23.27 -1.81 -2.08
N GLY A 26 24.44 -1.79 -1.45
CA GLY A 26 25.53 -0.86 -1.80
C GLY A 26 25.06 0.58 -1.63
N ASN A 27 25.37 1.42 -2.65
CA ASN A 27 24.95 2.82 -2.68
C ASN A 27 23.58 3.05 -3.37
N ARG A 28 22.90 1.98 -3.76
CA ARG A 28 21.59 2.09 -4.44
C ARG A 28 20.50 2.51 -3.47
N ILE A 29 19.56 3.32 -3.98
CA ILE A 29 18.32 3.68 -3.33
C ILE A 29 17.17 3.11 -4.16
N VAL A 30 16.15 2.61 -3.50
CA VAL A 30 14.91 2.21 -4.14
C VAL A 30 13.99 3.42 -4.22
N LEU A 31 13.65 3.83 -5.44
CA LEU A 31 12.67 4.87 -5.70
C LEU A 31 11.38 4.23 -6.19
N PHE A 32 10.25 4.74 -5.73
CA PHE A 32 8.92 4.40 -6.22
C PHE A 32 8.03 5.63 -6.22
N ALA A 33 6.99 5.64 -7.05
CA ALA A 33 5.98 6.69 -7.06
C ALA A 33 4.64 6.13 -6.56
N PRO A 34 3.91 6.87 -5.70
CA PRO A 34 2.52 6.56 -5.42
C PRO A 34 1.65 6.98 -6.61
N LEU A 35 0.72 6.12 -6.99
CA LEU A 35 -0.33 6.39 -7.96
C LEU A 35 -1.69 6.09 -7.33
N TYR A 36 -2.48 7.14 -7.13
CA TYR A 36 -3.78 7.05 -6.50
C TYR A 36 -4.83 6.61 -7.53
N ILE A 37 -5.23 5.34 -7.48
CA ILE A 37 -6.22 4.76 -8.40
C ILE A 37 -7.62 5.28 -8.09
N GLY A 38 -7.92 5.46 -6.81
CA GLY A 38 -9.19 6.06 -6.44
C GLY A 38 -9.33 6.36 -4.96
N ASN A 39 -10.09 7.41 -4.67
CA ASN A 39 -10.27 7.96 -3.33
C ASN A 39 -11.69 7.77 -2.76
N TYR A 40 -12.53 6.95 -3.40
CA TYR A 40 -13.78 6.52 -2.76
C TYR A 40 -13.44 5.66 -1.55
N CYS A 41 -14.09 5.97 -0.43
CA CYS A 41 -13.89 5.23 0.83
C CYS A 41 -15.17 5.23 1.64
N ILE A 42 -15.51 4.09 2.24
CA ILE A 42 -16.67 3.93 3.12
C ILE A 42 -16.32 4.07 4.60
N ASN A 43 -15.03 4.20 4.92
CA ASN A 43 -14.56 4.44 6.27
C ASN A 43 -14.65 5.92 6.66
N ASN A 44 -14.60 6.15 7.97
CA ASN A 44 -14.64 7.49 8.53
C ASN A 44 -13.47 7.76 9.49
N CYS A 45 -12.27 7.34 9.11
CA CYS A 45 -11.05 7.55 9.88
C CYS A 45 -10.81 9.05 10.11
N LYS A 46 -10.65 9.47 11.37
CA LYS A 46 -10.63 10.89 11.74
C LYS A 46 -9.49 11.71 11.12
N TYR A 47 -8.39 11.07 10.75
CA TYR A 47 -7.20 11.70 10.16
C TYR A 47 -7.17 11.66 8.62
N CYS A 48 -8.02 10.85 7.98
CA CYS A 48 -7.86 10.51 6.57
C CYS A 48 -8.63 11.48 5.66
N GLY A 49 -7.96 11.97 4.61
CA GLY A 49 -8.58 12.80 3.56
C GLY A 49 -9.60 12.05 2.70
N PHE A 50 -9.60 10.70 2.75
CA PHE A 50 -10.58 9.87 2.03
C PHE A 50 -11.82 9.53 2.85
N ARG A 51 -11.89 9.94 4.14
CA ARG A 51 -13.04 9.60 4.99
C ARG A 51 -14.36 9.98 4.33
N SER A 52 -15.36 9.10 4.45
CA SER A 52 -16.66 9.22 3.78
C SER A 52 -17.43 10.52 4.10
N THR A 53 -17.22 11.05 5.30
CA THR A 53 -17.91 12.28 5.78
C THR A 53 -17.24 13.59 5.30
N LEU A 54 -16.12 13.52 4.58
CA LEU A 54 -15.46 14.72 4.06
C LEU A 54 -16.05 15.12 2.71
N ASN A 55 -17.04 16.01 2.74
CA ASN A 55 -17.80 16.43 1.55
C ASN A 55 -17.02 17.37 0.61
N THR A 56 -15.88 17.93 1.06
CA THR A 56 -15.04 18.81 0.24
C THR A 56 -14.09 18.05 -0.68
N THR A 57 -13.93 16.74 -0.49
CA THR A 57 -13.06 15.94 -1.33
C THR A 57 -13.77 15.52 -2.61
N VAL A 58 -13.23 15.92 -3.75
CA VAL A 58 -13.69 15.41 -5.05
C VAL A 58 -13.37 13.92 -5.13
N ARG A 59 -14.40 13.10 -5.38
CA ARG A 59 -14.26 11.64 -5.48
C ARG A 59 -14.03 11.24 -6.92
N HIS A 60 -12.97 10.50 -7.15
CA HIS A 60 -12.60 10.01 -8.46
C HIS A 60 -12.03 8.59 -8.38
N THR A 61 -12.21 7.83 -9.43
CA THR A 61 -11.50 6.58 -9.70
C THR A 61 -11.00 6.70 -11.13
N LEU A 62 -9.71 6.48 -11.34
CA LEU A 62 -9.12 6.57 -12.68
C LEU A 62 -9.82 5.59 -13.62
N SER A 63 -10.18 6.08 -14.80
CA SER A 63 -10.54 5.25 -15.94
C SER A 63 -9.30 4.51 -16.44
N GLN A 64 -9.53 3.53 -17.32
CA GLN A 64 -8.43 2.79 -17.95
C GLN A 64 -7.45 3.73 -18.67
N GLN A 65 -7.96 4.70 -19.42
CA GLN A 65 -7.14 5.65 -20.18
C GLN A 65 -6.35 6.57 -19.25
N GLU A 66 -7.00 7.13 -18.21
CA GLU A 66 -6.32 7.96 -17.22
C GLU A 66 -5.21 7.18 -16.51
N LEU A 67 -5.45 5.92 -16.16
CA LEU A 67 -4.44 5.06 -15.54
C LEU A 67 -3.23 4.87 -16.47
N GLU A 68 -3.45 4.59 -17.73
CA GLU A 68 -2.39 4.43 -18.73
C GLU A 68 -1.61 5.73 -18.93
N ASP A 69 -2.29 6.86 -19.04
CA ASP A 69 -1.66 8.17 -19.20
C ASP A 69 -0.78 8.56 -18.00
N GLU A 70 -1.27 8.31 -16.77
CA GLU A 70 -0.50 8.54 -15.54
C GLU A 70 0.74 7.64 -15.45
N ILE A 71 0.63 6.37 -15.85
CA ILE A 71 1.77 5.44 -15.89
C ILE A 71 2.81 5.92 -16.89
N VAL A 72 2.40 6.34 -18.09
CA VAL A 72 3.30 6.89 -19.10
C VAL A 72 4.02 8.14 -18.57
N ALA A 73 3.31 9.04 -17.90
CA ALA A 73 3.91 10.21 -17.30
C ALA A 73 4.98 9.85 -16.27
N LEU A 74 4.68 8.88 -15.37
CA LEU A 74 5.63 8.41 -14.35
C LEU A 74 6.84 7.68 -14.97
N GLU A 75 6.65 6.90 -16.03
CA GLU A 75 7.74 6.25 -16.77
C GLU A 75 8.67 7.27 -17.42
N ASN A 76 8.12 8.34 -17.99
CA ASN A 76 8.88 9.44 -18.59
C ASN A 76 9.73 10.19 -17.56
N GLU A 77 9.25 10.31 -16.31
CA GLU A 77 10.02 10.81 -15.17
C GLU A 77 11.08 9.81 -14.65
N GLY A 78 11.13 8.61 -15.23
CA GLY A 78 12.13 7.57 -14.90
C GLY A 78 11.72 6.58 -13.81
N HIS A 79 10.49 6.63 -13.33
CA HIS A 79 9.99 5.68 -12.34
C HIS A 79 9.85 4.27 -12.93
N LYS A 80 10.29 3.27 -12.17
CA LYS A 80 10.22 1.84 -12.54
C LYS A 80 9.45 1.01 -11.50
N ARG A 81 9.01 1.67 -10.43
CA ARG A 81 8.29 1.05 -9.33
C ARG A 81 7.14 1.96 -8.93
N LEU A 82 5.97 1.38 -8.80
CA LEU A 82 4.77 2.08 -8.36
C LEU A 82 4.25 1.47 -7.06
N ILE A 83 3.52 2.29 -6.30
CA ILE A 83 2.58 1.82 -5.31
C ILE A 83 1.19 2.34 -5.70
N LEU A 84 0.29 1.43 -6.03
CA LEU A 84 -1.09 1.77 -6.36
C LEU A 84 -1.90 1.90 -5.07
N VAL A 85 -2.57 3.04 -4.92
CA VAL A 85 -3.27 3.39 -3.68
C VAL A 85 -4.76 3.46 -3.91
N TYR A 86 -5.51 2.81 -3.02
CA TYR A 86 -6.97 2.73 -3.07
C TYR A 86 -7.59 3.14 -1.73
N GLY A 87 -8.74 3.77 -1.78
CA GLY A 87 -9.62 3.81 -0.61
C GLY A 87 -10.26 2.44 -0.36
N GLU A 88 -10.93 2.28 0.77
CA GLU A 88 -11.71 1.07 1.06
C GLU A 88 -13.16 1.26 0.58
N HIS A 89 -13.50 0.64 -0.54
CA HIS A 89 -14.81 0.79 -1.16
C HIS A 89 -15.17 -0.46 -1.98
N PRO A 90 -16.46 -0.86 -2.08
CA PRO A 90 -16.90 -2.01 -2.90
C PRO A 90 -16.51 -1.95 -4.38
N LYS A 91 -16.20 -0.78 -4.91
CA LYS A 91 -15.68 -0.64 -6.29
C LYS A 91 -14.28 -1.24 -6.47
N TYR A 92 -13.49 -1.31 -5.41
CA TYR A 92 -12.11 -1.79 -5.47
C TYR A 92 -12.04 -3.24 -5.05
N THR A 93 -12.68 -4.09 -5.86
CA THR A 93 -12.65 -5.55 -5.67
C THR A 93 -11.25 -6.10 -5.94
N PRO A 94 -10.93 -7.32 -5.47
CA PRO A 94 -9.66 -7.97 -5.81
C PRO A 94 -9.40 -8.05 -7.31
N GLU A 95 -10.44 -8.30 -8.13
CA GLU A 95 -10.35 -8.38 -9.60
C GLU A 95 -10.05 -7.00 -10.20
N PHE A 96 -10.67 -5.93 -9.69
CA PHE A 96 -10.38 -4.56 -10.11
C PHE A 96 -8.92 -4.20 -9.80
N ILE A 97 -8.46 -4.51 -8.58
CA ILE A 97 -7.06 -4.29 -8.18
C ILE A 97 -6.11 -5.08 -9.08
N ALA A 98 -6.39 -6.37 -9.28
CA ALA A 98 -5.61 -7.23 -10.17
C ALA A 98 -5.54 -6.70 -11.60
N GLN A 99 -6.65 -6.17 -12.13
CA GLN A 99 -6.69 -5.58 -13.47
C GLN A 99 -5.82 -4.32 -13.55
N THR A 100 -5.89 -3.41 -12.59
CA THR A 100 -5.05 -2.20 -12.58
C THR A 100 -3.55 -2.53 -12.47
N VAL A 101 -3.19 -3.58 -11.71
CA VAL A 101 -1.82 -4.10 -11.65
C VAL A 101 -1.35 -4.61 -13.01
N LYS A 102 -2.18 -5.41 -13.69
CA LYS A 102 -1.88 -5.93 -15.05
C LYS A 102 -1.74 -4.79 -16.05
N THR A 103 -2.61 -3.79 -16.00
CA THR A 103 -2.48 -2.57 -16.80
C THR A 103 -1.13 -1.90 -16.56
N ALA A 104 -0.74 -1.70 -15.28
CA ALA A 104 0.53 -1.06 -14.95
C ALA A 104 1.77 -1.81 -15.52
N TYR A 105 1.72 -3.12 -15.57
CA TYR A 105 2.79 -3.91 -16.19
C TYR A 105 2.73 -3.94 -17.72
N SER A 106 1.58 -3.72 -18.33
CA SER A 106 1.40 -3.77 -19.79
C SER A 106 1.78 -2.48 -20.50
N VAL A 107 1.67 -1.33 -19.81
CA VAL A 107 2.03 -0.02 -20.38
C VAL A 107 3.54 0.05 -20.59
N LYS A 108 3.95 0.62 -21.72
CA LYS A 108 5.35 0.87 -22.05
C LYS A 108 5.47 2.22 -22.73
N SER A 109 6.40 3.05 -22.28
CA SER A 109 6.72 4.33 -22.89
C SER A 109 8.20 4.36 -23.30
N GLY A 110 8.45 4.48 -24.58
CA GLY A 110 9.80 4.42 -25.14
C GLY A 110 10.52 3.13 -24.75
N ASN A 111 11.63 3.24 -24.05
CA ASN A 111 12.36 2.12 -23.44
C ASN A 111 11.96 1.86 -21.96
N GLY A 112 10.89 2.51 -21.51
CA GLY A 112 10.38 2.41 -20.14
C GLY A 112 9.46 1.20 -19.95
N GLU A 113 9.48 0.68 -18.73
CA GLU A 113 8.51 -0.30 -18.25
C GLU A 113 8.45 -0.26 -16.73
N ILE A 114 7.28 -0.47 -16.16
CA ILE A 114 7.13 -0.68 -14.73
C ILE A 114 7.58 -2.10 -14.39
N ARG A 115 8.52 -2.23 -13.45
CA ARG A 115 9.15 -3.51 -13.07
C ARG A 115 8.63 -4.07 -11.76
N ARG A 116 8.00 -3.24 -10.93
CA ARG A 116 7.41 -3.66 -9.67
C ARG A 116 6.22 -2.78 -9.32
N VAL A 117 5.11 -3.41 -9.05
CA VAL A 117 3.88 -2.78 -8.58
C VAL A 117 3.59 -3.27 -7.17
N ASN A 118 3.67 -2.37 -6.21
CA ASN A 118 3.16 -2.58 -4.86
C ASN A 118 1.73 -2.06 -4.78
N ILE A 119 0.96 -2.51 -3.81
CA ILE A 119 -0.39 -1.99 -3.59
C ILE A 119 -0.60 -1.61 -2.12
N ASN A 120 -1.35 -0.54 -1.91
CA ASN A 120 -1.88 -0.12 -0.63
C ASN A 120 -3.41 -0.11 -0.75
N ALA A 121 -4.05 -1.11 -0.18
CA ALA A 121 -5.49 -1.33 -0.26
C ALA A 121 -6.05 -1.82 1.09
N ALA A 122 -7.37 -1.93 1.17
CA ALA A 122 -8.03 -2.56 2.30
C ALA A 122 -7.63 -4.03 2.45
N PRO A 123 -7.70 -4.60 3.66
CA PRO A 123 -7.51 -6.02 3.86
C PRO A 123 -8.50 -6.84 3.04
N LEU A 124 -8.02 -7.91 2.43
CA LEU A 124 -8.81 -8.84 1.65
C LEU A 124 -9.05 -10.13 2.45
N ASP A 125 -9.94 -10.96 1.97
CA ASP A 125 -10.02 -12.37 2.37
C ASP A 125 -8.92 -13.18 1.64
N VAL A 126 -8.82 -14.48 1.94
CA VAL A 126 -7.78 -15.35 1.40
C VAL A 126 -7.84 -15.42 -0.13
N GLU A 127 -9.05 -15.55 -0.70
CA GLU A 127 -9.23 -15.63 -2.15
C GLU A 127 -8.90 -14.30 -2.84
N GLY A 128 -9.27 -13.19 -2.21
CA GLY A 128 -8.91 -11.86 -2.69
C GLY A 128 -7.39 -11.64 -2.70
N PHE A 129 -6.69 -12.08 -1.65
CA PHE A 129 -5.23 -12.04 -1.64
C PHE A 129 -4.62 -12.93 -2.73
N ARG A 130 -5.19 -14.13 -2.98
CA ARG A 130 -4.75 -15.00 -4.07
C ARG A 130 -4.92 -14.34 -5.43
N THR A 131 -6.08 -13.70 -5.66
CA THR A 131 -6.38 -12.98 -6.90
C THR A 131 -5.35 -11.87 -7.20
N VAL A 132 -5.00 -11.08 -6.19
CA VAL A 132 -4.00 -10.00 -6.40
C VAL A 132 -2.57 -10.55 -6.48
N LYS A 133 -2.27 -11.66 -5.81
CA LYS A 133 -0.99 -12.38 -5.95
C LYS A 133 -0.77 -12.85 -7.38
N GLU A 134 -1.78 -13.45 -8.00
CA GLU A 134 -1.72 -13.92 -9.38
C GLU A 134 -1.53 -12.79 -10.41
N ALA A 135 -1.89 -11.56 -10.07
CA ALA A 135 -1.58 -10.39 -10.89
C ALA A 135 -0.11 -9.98 -10.85
N GLY A 136 0.71 -10.58 -9.99
CA GLY A 136 2.14 -10.35 -9.91
C GLY A 136 2.54 -9.15 -9.05
N ILE A 137 1.77 -8.83 -8.02
CA ILE A 137 2.14 -7.72 -7.12
C ILE A 137 3.48 -7.98 -6.43
N GLY A 138 4.15 -6.90 -6.07
CA GLY A 138 5.31 -6.92 -5.19
C GLY A 138 4.90 -7.02 -3.73
N THR A 139 4.80 -5.88 -3.05
CA THR A 139 4.38 -5.78 -1.64
C THR A 139 2.90 -5.41 -1.56
N PHE A 140 2.14 -6.09 -0.70
CA PHE A 140 0.82 -5.63 -0.27
C PHE A 140 0.96 -4.87 1.05
N GLN A 141 0.48 -3.63 1.12
CA GLN A 141 0.59 -2.80 2.33
C GLN A 141 -0.77 -2.64 3.00
N VAL A 142 -0.83 -3.01 4.28
CA VAL A 142 -1.98 -2.78 5.17
C VAL A 142 -1.49 -2.12 6.45
N PHE A 143 -2.00 -0.94 6.73
CA PHE A 143 -1.61 -0.19 7.92
C PHE A 143 -2.64 -0.36 9.03
N GLN A 144 -2.20 -0.87 10.19
CA GLN A 144 -2.97 -0.91 11.42
C GLN A 144 -3.08 0.48 12.04
N GLU A 145 -2.11 1.36 11.80
CA GLU A 145 -1.96 2.71 12.32
C GLU A 145 -1.58 2.74 13.81
N THR A 146 -2.16 1.88 14.61
CA THR A 146 -1.80 1.65 16.01
C THR A 146 -2.30 0.27 16.46
N TYR A 147 -1.49 -0.41 17.27
CA TYR A 147 -1.84 -1.70 17.90
C TYR A 147 -2.46 -1.54 19.29
N HIS A 148 -2.62 -0.30 19.78
CA HIS A 148 -3.31 -0.01 21.03
C HIS A 148 -4.81 0.14 20.76
N GLU A 149 -5.60 -0.85 21.15
CA GLU A 149 -7.03 -0.99 20.81
C GLU A 149 -7.88 0.22 21.15
N GLU A 150 -7.71 0.79 22.37
CA GLU A 150 -8.46 1.98 22.76
C GLU A 150 -8.16 3.20 21.87
N THR A 151 -6.88 3.36 21.48
CA THR A 151 -6.47 4.43 20.56
C THR A 151 -6.99 4.16 19.17
N TYR A 152 -6.94 2.91 18.71
CA TYR A 152 -7.50 2.50 17.44
C TYR A 152 -8.98 2.86 17.31
N ALA A 153 -9.77 2.51 18.32
CA ALA A 153 -11.20 2.81 18.35
C ALA A 153 -11.52 4.33 18.36
N LYS A 154 -10.63 5.16 18.90
CA LYS A 154 -10.80 6.63 18.86
C LYS A 154 -10.70 7.20 17.45
N TYR A 155 -9.86 6.62 16.60
CA TYR A 155 -9.58 7.11 15.25
C TYR A 155 -10.37 6.40 14.15
N HIS A 156 -10.84 5.17 14.42
CA HIS A 156 -11.58 4.34 13.47
C HIS A 156 -12.97 4.04 14.04
N PRO A 157 -13.98 4.85 13.71
CA PRO A 157 -15.33 4.70 14.26
C PRO A 157 -15.92 3.32 13.98
N ALA A 158 -16.60 2.77 14.98
CA ALA A 158 -17.37 1.54 14.84
C ALA A 158 -18.42 1.66 13.71
N GLY A 159 -18.82 0.53 13.15
CA GLY A 159 -19.78 0.48 12.03
C GLY A 159 -19.18 0.77 10.66
N THR A 160 -17.86 0.91 10.57
CA THR A 160 -17.14 0.96 9.31
C THR A 160 -16.17 -0.24 9.20
N PRO A 161 -15.79 -0.70 7.99
CA PRO A 161 -14.86 -1.83 7.85
C PRO A 161 -13.53 -1.62 8.59
N LYS A 162 -12.95 -0.42 8.53
CA LYS A 162 -11.71 -0.12 9.26
C LYS A 162 -11.94 -0.02 10.79
N GLY A 163 -13.18 0.08 11.24
CA GLY A 163 -13.54 0.01 12.67
C GLY A 163 -13.39 -1.40 13.26
N ASP A 164 -13.32 -2.43 12.44
CA ASP A 164 -13.03 -3.80 12.86
C ASP A 164 -11.51 -3.98 13.04
N TYR A 165 -11.06 -3.85 14.29
CA TYR A 165 -9.67 -3.98 14.68
C TYR A 165 -9.09 -5.36 14.34
N HIS A 166 -9.81 -6.42 14.66
CA HIS A 166 -9.34 -7.80 14.50
C HIS A 166 -9.31 -8.23 13.03
N TRP A 167 -10.30 -7.82 12.24
CA TRP A 167 -10.28 -8.07 10.80
C TRP A 167 -9.00 -7.52 10.16
N ARG A 168 -8.60 -6.31 10.53
CA ARG A 168 -7.40 -5.67 10.00
C ARG A 168 -6.12 -6.28 10.60
N LEU A 169 -6.10 -6.55 11.90
CA LEU A 169 -4.94 -7.15 12.58
C LEU A 169 -4.55 -8.48 11.94
N HIS A 170 -5.53 -9.35 11.65
CA HIS A 170 -5.30 -10.66 11.03
C HIS A 170 -5.22 -10.63 9.49
N ALA A 171 -5.02 -9.46 8.90
CA ALA A 171 -4.82 -9.38 7.45
C ALA A 171 -3.56 -10.09 6.99
N MET A 172 -2.49 -10.07 7.80
CA MET A 172 -1.22 -10.74 7.49
C MET A 172 -1.37 -12.26 7.42
N ASP A 173 -2.15 -12.84 8.33
CA ASP A 173 -2.42 -14.28 8.34
C ASP A 173 -3.15 -14.69 7.05
N ARG A 174 -4.21 -13.97 6.69
CA ARG A 174 -4.96 -14.24 5.45
C ARG A 174 -4.13 -14.02 4.19
N ALA A 175 -3.27 -13.00 4.20
CA ALA A 175 -2.36 -12.74 3.08
C ALA A 175 -1.35 -13.88 2.89
N PHE A 176 -0.79 -14.40 3.98
CA PHE A 176 0.09 -15.56 3.95
C PHE A 176 -0.61 -16.80 3.40
N GLU A 177 -1.84 -17.08 3.85
CA GLU A 177 -2.67 -18.18 3.31
C GLU A 177 -3.01 -17.97 1.83
N GLY A 178 -3.20 -16.72 1.39
CA GLY A 178 -3.41 -16.33 -0.01
C GLY A 178 -2.15 -16.35 -0.87
N GLY A 179 -0.98 -16.68 -0.27
CA GLY A 179 0.30 -16.83 -0.98
C GLY A 179 1.06 -15.52 -1.21
N ILE A 180 0.72 -14.44 -0.49
CA ILE A 180 1.49 -13.18 -0.56
C ILE A 180 2.85 -13.38 0.10
N ASP A 181 3.93 -13.06 -0.62
CA ASP A 181 5.31 -13.23 -0.15
C ASP A 181 5.84 -12.02 0.62
N ASP A 182 5.28 -10.83 0.39
CA ASP A 182 5.83 -9.57 0.89
C ASP A 182 4.68 -8.67 1.35
N MET A 183 4.62 -8.43 2.66
CA MET A 183 3.63 -7.59 3.33
C MET A 183 4.30 -6.40 4.00
N GLY A 184 3.73 -5.22 3.80
CA GLY A 184 4.09 -4.01 4.52
C GLY A 184 3.08 -3.72 5.63
N SER A 185 3.58 -3.59 6.86
CA SER A 185 2.80 -3.17 8.03
C SER A 185 3.14 -1.73 8.43
N GLY A 186 2.21 -1.05 9.11
CA GLY A 186 2.40 0.30 9.65
C GLY A 186 1.43 0.61 10.78
#